data_331edb574a1ca00f358b96a099c20700
#
_entry.id   331edb574a1ca00f358b96a099c20700
#
_cell.length_a   1.000
_cell.length_b   1.000
_cell.length_c   1.000
_cell.angle_alpha   90.00
_cell.angle_beta   90.00
_cell.angle_gamma   90.00
#
_symmetry.space_group_name_H-M   'P 1'
#
loop_
_entity.id
_entity.type
_entity.pdbx_description
1 polymer ?
#
loop_
_entity_poly.entity_id
_entity_poly.type
_entity_poly.pdbx_seq_one_letter_code
_entity_poly.pdbx_strand_id
1 'polypeptide(L)'
;MPEVGFHFEQPAWFWGLLGLVPVAVWLWRSAAKAARGPIHRYADAHLLPHLTGTRELKSSERWGRFLRWSLLWTLLMVAMAGPRWDYEDVRLFHPGNNLLILLDISRSMQADDVAPNRLARARQEVQDLILQNREVRLGLIAFASVPHVLSPITEDTFTILNALPALSTDLARLQGSRLHQALDRAEVLLGGLPDDSARAILLISDGDLDEPDLTPRIEKLAAEGIKLQVLGIGTEEGGLVPAPQGGWIMDRSGNPIRSTLNEDLLEGLARTGQGEYRVASYQDDDTREILEAATVTRLPPEAGDERTRIWNERYYVPVLFLAALLLPQFRGRARPGRRT
;
A
#
# COMPACT_ATOMS: atom_id res chain seq x y z
N MET A 1 23.29 15.40 -7.99
CA MET A 1 22.78 15.88 -6.68
C MET A 1 21.47 16.59 -6.96
N PRO A 2 20.33 16.08 -6.60
CA PRO A 2 19.07 16.78 -6.78
C PRO A 2 18.92 17.81 -5.65
N GLU A 3 18.73 19.05 -6.05
CA GLU A 3 18.56 20.17 -5.15
C GLU A 3 17.38 19.92 -4.20
N VAL A 4 17.68 19.85 -2.91
CA VAL A 4 16.68 19.96 -1.85
C VAL A 4 16.19 21.39 -1.89
N GLY A 5 15.26 21.69 -2.80
CA GLY A 5 14.82 23.03 -3.10
C GLY A 5 13.39 23.25 -2.61
N PHE A 6 13.21 24.26 -1.77
CA PHE A 6 11.89 24.82 -1.49
C PHE A 6 11.21 25.26 -2.80
N HIS A 7 9.98 24.78 -3.05
CA HIS A 7 9.19 25.20 -4.21
C HIS A 7 7.69 25.21 -3.87
N PHE A 8 6.92 25.86 -4.73
CA PHE A 8 5.47 25.85 -4.64
C PHE A 8 4.90 24.96 -5.72
N GLU A 9 3.92 24.12 -5.37
CA GLU A 9 3.25 23.23 -6.33
C GLU A 9 2.45 24.02 -7.37
N GLN A 10 1.73 25.05 -6.90
CA GLN A 10 0.82 25.85 -7.73
C GLN A 10 1.11 27.34 -7.61
N PRO A 11 2.22 27.84 -8.20
CA PRO A 11 2.62 29.24 -8.09
C PRO A 11 1.59 30.19 -8.72
N ALA A 12 0.67 29.69 -9.54
CA ALA A 12 -0.41 30.49 -10.13
C ALA A 12 -1.29 31.21 -9.09
N TRP A 13 -1.38 30.68 -7.86
CA TRP A 13 -2.13 31.34 -6.79
C TRP A 13 -1.56 32.73 -6.39
N PHE A 14 -0.29 32.99 -6.65
CA PHE A 14 0.28 34.34 -6.39
C PHE A 14 -0.32 35.42 -7.27
N TRP A 15 -0.94 35.11 -8.42
CA TRP A 15 -1.70 36.07 -9.18
C TRP A 15 -2.87 36.68 -8.37
N GLY A 16 -3.39 35.94 -7.39
CA GLY A 16 -4.40 36.42 -6.46
C GLY A 16 -3.95 37.64 -5.61
N LEU A 17 -2.63 37.86 -5.46
CA LEU A 17 -2.09 39.02 -4.76
C LEU A 17 -2.31 40.33 -5.55
N LEU A 18 -2.47 40.24 -6.87
CA LEU A 18 -2.79 41.43 -7.69
C LEU A 18 -4.14 42.05 -7.28
N GLY A 19 -5.06 41.29 -6.69
CA GLY A 19 -6.31 41.78 -6.16
C GLY A 19 -6.14 42.82 -5.03
N LEU A 20 -4.99 42.85 -4.36
CA LEU A 20 -4.69 43.85 -3.33
C LEU A 20 -4.45 45.25 -3.91
N VAL A 21 -3.96 45.34 -5.15
CA VAL A 21 -3.63 46.60 -5.81
C VAL A 21 -4.86 47.51 -5.99
N PRO A 22 -5.98 47.05 -6.60
CA PRO A 22 -7.16 47.89 -6.76
C PRO A 22 -7.76 48.33 -5.41
N VAL A 23 -7.68 47.44 -4.39
CA VAL A 23 -8.16 47.78 -3.04
C VAL A 23 -7.28 48.87 -2.41
N ALA A 24 -5.96 48.79 -2.53
CA ALA A 24 -5.05 49.83 -2.07
C ALA A 24 -5.28 51.16 -2.77
N VAL A 25 -5.43 51.14 -4.10
CA VAL A 25 -5.70 52.35 -4.90
C VAL A 25 -7.04 52.97 -4.52
N TRP A 26 -8.07 52.15 -4.30
CA TRP A 26 -9.38 52.64 -3.86
C TRP A 26 -9.31 53.30 -2.48
N LEU A 27 -8.61 52.68 -1.51
CA LEU A 27 -8.41 53.24 -0.18
C LEU A 27 -7.65 54.60 -0.24
N TRP A 28 -6.61 54.67 -1.05
CA TRP A 28 -5.84 55.91 -1.24
C TRP A 28 -6.70 57.01 -1.84
N ARG A 29 -7.46 56.74 -2.91
CA ARG A 29 -8.37 57.73 -3.53
C ARG A 29 -9.53 58.11 -2.61
N SER A 30 -10.07 57.18 -1.83
CA SER A 30 -11.15 57.49 -0.88
C SER A 30 -10.67 58.37 0.28
N ALA A 31 -9.42 58.20 0.74
CA ALA A 31 -8.82 59.05 1.73
C ALA A 31 -8.68 60.52 1.22
N ALA A 32 -8.27 60.68 -0.04
CA ALA A 32 -8.16 62.00 -0.67
C ALA A 32 -9.52 62.73 -0.84
N LYS A 33 -10.60 61.97 -1.06
CA LYS A 33 -11.96 62.53 -1.18
C LYS A 33 -12.56 62.89 0.18
N ALA A 34 -12.32 62.13 1.23
CA ALA A 34 -12.81 62.40 2.58
C ALA A 34 -12.20 63.69 3.17
N ALA A 35 -10.97 64.05 2.79
CA ALA A 35 -10.31 65.28 3.19
C ALA A 35 -10.88 66.57 2.52
N ARG A 36 -11.73 66.42 1.47
CA ARG A 36 -12.29 67.49 0.68
C ARG A 36 -13.81 67.55 0.72
N GLY A 37 -14.46 66.88 1.67
CA GLY A 37 -15.92 66.86 1.77
C GLY A 37 -16.53 68.25 2.12
N PRO A 38 -17.74 68.58 1.60
CA PRO A 38 -18.38 69.90 1.80
C PRO A 38 -18.73 70.20 3.26
N ILE A 39 -18.74 69.14 4.12
CA ILE A 39 -19.08 69.30 5.55
C ILE A 39 -18.08 70.15 6.33
N HIS A 40 -16.81 70.13 5.94
CA HIS A 40 -15.78 71.00 6.55
C HIS A 40 -15.96 72.47 6.26
N ARG A 41 -16.94 72.81 5.39
CA ARG A 41 -17.28 74.22 5.08
C ARG A 41 -18.31 74.83 6.02
N TYR A 42 -19.04 73.92 6.77
CA TYR A 42 -20.19 74.35 7.54
C TYR A 42 -20.09 74.12 9.06
N ALA A 43 -19.09 73.43 9.54
CA ALA A 43 -18.91 73.14 10.95
C ALA A 43 -17.42 73.06 11.32
N ASP A 44 -17.09 73.60 12.52
CA ASP A 44 -15.75 73.52 13.08
C ASP A 44 -15.34 72.04 13.32
N ALA A 45 -14.09 71.70 13.05
CA ALA A 45 -13.57 70.37 13.09
C ALA A 45 -13.75 69.65 14.44
N HIS A 46 -13.91 70.40 15.54
CA HIS A 46 -14.12 69.82 16.88
C HIS A 46 -15.58 69.41 17.15
N LEU A 47 -16.56 69.94 16.41
CA LEU A 47 -17.99 69.67 16.55
C LEU A 47 -18.45 68.50 15.64
N LEU A 48 -17.74 68.23 14.58
CA LEU A 48 -18.05 67.17 13.59
C LEU A 48 -18.27 65.77 14.21
N PRO A 49 -17.49 65.29 15.19
CA PRO A 49 -17.70 63.98 15.79
C PRO A 49 -19.00 63.88 16.57
N HIS A 50 -19.52 64.99 17.09
CA HIS A 50 -20.77 64.99 17.87
C HIS A 50 -22.01 65.15 16.99
N LEU A 51 -21.87 65.79 15.81
CA LEU A 51 -22.99 66.08 14.90
C LEU A 51 -23.25 64.93 13.94
N THR A 52 -22.22 64.20 13.53
CA THR A 52 -22.38 63.14 12.51
C THR A 52 -22.53 61.73 13.12
N GLY A 53 -22.28 61.58 14.42
CA GLY A 53 -22.28 60.24 15.07
C GLY A 53 -21.30 59.21 14.46
N THR A 54 -20.64 59.58 13.37
CA THR A 54 -19.68 58.74 12.67
C THR A 54 -18.27 59.13 13.08
N ARG A 55 -17.64 58.30 13.86
CA ARG A 55 -16.22 58.39 14.15
C ARG A 55 -15.46 58.29 12.83
N GLU A 56 -15.01 59.44 12.27
CA GLU A 56 -14.09 59.38 11.14
C GLU A 56 -12.86 58.59 11.56
N LEU A 57 -12.73 57.37 10.96
CA LEU A 57 -11.57 56.53 11.19
C LEU A 57 -10.35 57.30 10.74
N LYS A 58 -9.42 57.58 11.65
CA LYS A 58 -8.13 58.21 11.33
C LYS A 58 -7.49 57.42 10.19
N SER A 59 -6.83 58.12 9.25
CA SER A 59 -6.16 57.48 8.09
C SER A 59 -5.27 56.28 8.51
N SER A 60 -4.59 56.40 9.64
CA SER A 60 -3.80 55.39 10.27
C SER A 60 -4.60 54.09 10.59
N GLU A 61 -5.84 54.20 11.04
CA GLU A 61 -6.66 53.02 11.37
C GLU A 61 -7.17 52.31 10.12
N ARG A 62 -7.37 53.01 9.01
CA ARG A 62 -7.75 52.38 7.71
C ARG A 62 -6.61 51.60 7.12
N TRP A 63 -5.40 52.19 7.12
CA TRP A 63 -4.20 51.51 6.65
C TRP A 63 -3.83 50.32 7.53
N GLY A 64 -3.97 50.42 8.85
CA GLY A 64 -3.75 49.32 9.76
C GLY A 64 -4.70 48.11 9.52
N ARG A 65 -5.99 48.40 9.21
CA ARG A 65 -6.94 47.37 8.80
C ARG A 65 -6.58 46.75 7.45
N PHE A 66 -6.24 47.59 6.47
CA PHE A 66 -5.82 47.10 5.15
C PHE A 66 -4.59 46.19 5.27
N LEU A 67 -3.58 46.60 6.03
CA LEU A 67 -2.35 45.84 6.22
C LEU A 67 -2.65 44.45 6.84
N ARG A 68 -3.54 44.42 7.84
CA ARG A 68 -3.95 43.17 8.47
C ARG A 68 -4.68 42.23 7.50
N TRP A 69 -5.63 42.75 6.73
CA TRP A 69 -6.35 41.96 5.76
C TRP A 69 -5.47 41.54 4.59
N SER A 70 -4.52 42.38 4.17
CA SER A 70 -3.53 42.00 3.16
C SER A 70 -2.61 40.90 3.63
N LEU A 71 -2.19 40.93 4.91
CA LEU A 71 -1.38 39.86 5.50
C LEU A 71 -2.16 38.53 5.53
N LEU A 72 -3.42 38.55 5.97
CA LEU A 72 -4.28 37.36 5.97
C LEU A 72 -4.49 36.84 4.55
N TRP A 73 -4.72 37.72 3.59
CA TRP A 73 -4.87 37.35 2.17
C TRP A 73 -3.60 36.75 1.61
N THR A 74 -2.43 37.31 1.91
CA THR A 74 -1.14 36.78 1.49
C THR A 74 -0.87 35.39 2.08
N LEU A 75 -1.13 35.23 3.38
CA LEU A 75 -1.00 33.90 4.01
C LEU A 75 -1.93 32.87 3.38
N LEU A 76 -3.15 33.25 3.01
CA LEU A 76 -4.08 32.40 2.30
C LEU A 76 -3.53 32.00 0.92
N MET A 77 -3.01 32.96 0.15
CA MET A 77 -2.43 32.68 -1.17
C MET A 77 -1.19 31.77 -1.06
N VAL A 78 -0.34 31.98 -0.05
CA VAL A 78 0.80 31.11 0.22
C VAL A 78 0.35 29.70 0.60
N ALA A 79 -0.71 29.57 1.42
CA ALA A 79 -1.26 28.27 1.76
C ALA A 79 -1.80 27.52 0.53
N MET A 80 -2.53 28.23 -0.34
CA MET A 80 -3.09 27.67 -1.58
C MET A 80 -2.02 27.35 -2.62
N ALA A 81 -0.88 28.05 -2.60
CA ALA A 81 0.25 27.77 -3.48
C ALA A 81 0.95 26.44 -3.16
N GLY A 82 0.68 25.81 -2.02
CA GLY A 82 1.21 24.51 -1.63
C GLY A 82 2.74 24.54 -1.44
N PRO A 83 3.26 25.10 -0.34
CA PRO A 83 4.69 25.11 -0.07
C PRO A 83 5.19 23.70 0.22
N ARG A 84 6.26 23.28 -0.48
CA ARG A 84 6.89 21.96 -0.38
C ARG A 84 8.40 22.16 -0.13
N TRP A 85 8.94 21.54 0.89
CA TRP A 85 10.38 21.59 1.20
C TRP A 85 10.96 20.30 1.74
N ASP A 86 10.11 19.27 1.83
CA ASP A 86 10.47 17.97 2.36
C ASP A 86 9.84 16.89 1.50
N TYR A 87 10.54 15.80 1.26
CA TYR A 87 10.04 14.66 0.51
C TYR A 87 10.27 13.38 1.30
N GLU A 88 9.37 12.45 1.14
CA GLU A 88 9.49 11.10 1.66
C GLU A 88 9.76 10.16 0.47
N ASP A 89 10.86 9.44 0.55
CA ASP A 89 11.16 8.40 -0.44
C ASP A 89 10.20 7.23 -0.19
N VAL A 90 9.06 7.25 -0.87
CA VAL A 90 8.14 6.12 -0.86
C VAL A 90 8.63 5.15 -1.92
N ARG A 91 9.04 3.97 -1.47
CA ARG A 91 9.29 2.86 -2.37
C ARG A 91 7.96 2.51 -3.02
N LEU A 92 7.83 2.82 -4.30
CA LEU A 92 6.72 2.30 -5.07
C LEU A 92 6.87 0.78 -5.10
N PHE A 93 5.78 0.08 -4.81
CA PHE A 93 5.65 -1.29 -5.26
C PHE A 93 6.04 -1.32 -6.74
N HIS A 94 7.12 -2.03 -7.06
CA HIS A 94 7.46 -2.25 -8.45
C HIS A 94 6.32 -3.08 -9.03
N PRO A 95 5.54 -2.57 -10.00
CA PRO A 95 4.45 -3.34 -10.59
C PRO A 95 4.92 -4.62 -11.29
N GLY A 96 6.20 -4.92 -11.17
CA GLY A 96 6.91 -5.97 -11.81
C GLY A 96 7.09 -7.28 -11.05
N ASN A 97 6.97 -7.35 -9.73
CA ASN A 97 7.26 -8.58 -8.99
C ASN A 97 5.96 -9.27 -8.55
N ASN A 98 5.71 -10.46 -9.07
CA ASN A 98 4.48 -11.21 -8.79
C ASN A 98 4.83 -12.64 -8.38
N LEU A 99 4.28 -13.08 -7.26
CA LEU A 99 4.42 -14.44 -6.74
C LEU A 99 3.04 -15.05 -6.52
N LEU A 100 2.75 -16.12 -7.25
CA LEU A 100 1.51 -16.87 -7.09
C LEU A 100 1.79 -18.14 -6.29
N ILE A 101 1.20 -18.23 -5.11
CA ILE A 101 1.36 -19.35 -4.20
C ILE A 101 0.35 -20.44 -4.59
N LEU A 102 0.82 -21.66 -4.84
CA LEU A 102 0.02 -22.87 -5.02
C LEU A 102 0.16 -23.70 -3.74
N LEU A 103 -0.88 -23.70 -2.92
CA LEU A 103 -0.89 -24.42 -1.65
C LEU A 103 -1.66 -25.73 -1.79
N ASP A 104 -0.97 -26.82 -1.57
CA ASP A 104 -1.58 -28.16 -1.52
C ASP A 104 -2.44 -28.31 -0.26
N ILE A 105 -3.72 -28.63 -0.44
CA ILE A 105 -4.68 -28.94 0.62
C ILE A 105 -5.21 -30.37 0.52
N SER A 106 -4.46 -31.27 -0.13
CA SER A 106 -4.77 -32.70 -0.20
C SER A 106 -4.72 -33.35 1.18
N ARG A 107 -5.23 -34.56 1.27
CA ARG A 107 -5.32 -35.23 2.56
C ARG A 107 -3.97 -35.63 3.14
N SER A 108 -2.97 -35.91 2.31
CA SER A 108 -1.59 -36.17 2.74
C SER A 108 -1.02 -35.03 3.57
N MET A 109 -1.45 -33.80 3.31
CA MET A 109 -1.08 -32.61 4.09
C MET A 109 -1.65 -32.58 5.52
N GLN A 110 -2.46 -33.55 5.92
CA GLN A 110 -2.84 -33.76 7.32
C GLN A 110 -1.88 -34.69 8.09
N ALA A 111 -0.88 -35.29 7.43
CA ALA A 111 0.11 -36.11 8.10
C ALA A 111 0.76 -35.40 9.27
N ASP A 112 1.10 -36.17 10.31
CA ASP A 112 1.53 -35.71 11.64
C ASP A 112 3.05 -35.75 11.85
N ASP A 113 3.81 -35.96 10.77
CA ASP A 113 5.29 -35.94 10.80
C ASP A 113 5.91 -34.58 11.02
N VAL A 114 5.12 -33.53 10.76
CA VAL A 114 5.48 -32.12 11.04
C VAL A 114 4.46 -31.53 12.01
N ALA A 115 4.88 -30.92 13.10
CA ALA A 115 3.98 -30.39 14.11
C ALA A 115 3.34 -29.04 13.66
N PRO A 116 2.04 -28.82 13.86
CA PRO A 116 1.02 -29.77 14.33
C PRO A 116 0.53 -30.73 13.22
N ASN A 117 0.64 -30.35 11.95
CA ASN A 117 0.51 -31.14 10.73
C ASN A 117 1.08 -30.33 9.55
N ARG A 118 1.30 -30.99 8.41
CA ARG A 118 1.90 -30.36 7.21
C ARG A 118 1.13 -29.12 6.74
N LEU A 119 -0.21 -29.17 6.68
CA LEU A 119 -1.03 -28.03 6.23
C LEU A 119 -0.95 -26.84 7.19
N ALA A 120 -0.93 -27.11 8.50
CA ALA A 120 -0.76 -26.04 9.48
C ALA A 120 0.61 -25.37 9.34
N ARG A 121 1.66 -26.17 9.10
CA ARG A 121 3.00 -25.66 8.81
C ARG A 121 3.02 -24.85 7.51
N ALA A 122 2.42 -25.37 6.44
CA ALA A 122 2.30 -24.67 5.16
C ALA A 122 1.63 -23.29 5.30
N ARG A 123 0.55 -23.23 6.08
CA ARG A 123 -0.13 -21.95 6.37
C ARG A 123 0.77 -20.99 7.13
N GLN A 124 1.57 -21.48 8.06
CA GLN A 124 2.54 -20.66 8.79
C GLN A 124 3.59 -20.10 7.85
N GLU A 125 4.17 -20.91 6.94
CA GLU A 125 5.12 -20.46 5.94
C GLU A 125 4.54 -19.34 5.05
N VAL A 126 3.30 -19.52 4.58
CA VAL A 126 2.62 -18.47 3.81
C VAL A 126 2.38 -17.20 4.65
N GLN A 127 2.04 -17.34 5.93
CA GLN A 127 1.87 -16.21 6.84
C GLN A 127 3.19 -15.45 7.03
N ASP A 128 4.29 -16.15 7.27
CA ASP A 128 5.61 -15.57 7.48
C ASP A 128 6.10 -14.87 6.21
N LEU A 129 5.85 -15.49 5.04
CA LEU A 129 6.11 -14.88 3.74
C LEU A 129 5.33 -13.58 3.54
N ILE A 130 4.05 -13.53 3.92
CA ILE A 130 3.23 -12.31 3.85
C ILE A 130 3.76 -11.23 4.80
N LEU A 131 4.12 -11.58 6.03
CA LEU A 131 4.59 -10.63 7.04
C LEU A 131 5.97 -10.02 6.69
N GLN A 132 6.83 -10.80 6.04
CA GLN A 132 8.15 -10.35 5.60
C GLN A 132 8.11 -9.65 4.23
N ASN A 133 7.06 -9.88 3.45
CA ASN A 133 6.90 -9.29 2.11
C ASN A 133 6.71 -7.78 2.16
N ARG A 134 7.48 -7.06 1.31
CA ARG A 134 7.38 -5.61 1.17
C ARG A 134 7.28 -5.12 -0.28
N GLU A 135 7.59 -5.98 -1.24
CA GLU A 135 7.87 -5.55 -2.62
C GLU A 135 7.20 -6.43 -3.68
N VAL A 136 6.59 -7.55 -3.27
CA VAL A 136 6.03 -8.56 -4.19
C VAL A 136 4.53 -8.59 -4.08
N ARG A 137 3.82 -8.54 -5.20
CA ARG A 137 2.37 -8.79 -5.23
C ARG A 137 2.14 -10.29 -5.10
N LEU A 138 1.23 -10.67 -4.23
CA LEU A 138 0.95 -12.07 -3.91
C LEU A 138 -0.42 -12.48 -4.44
N GLY A 139 -0.51 -13.73 -4.85
CA GLY A 139 -1.77 -14.43 -5.11
C GLY A 139 -1.77 -15.77 -4.43
N LEU A 140 -2.94 -16.38 -4.19
CA LEU A 140 -3.07 -17.67 -3.53
C LEU A 140 -4.10 -18.56 -4.24
N ILE A 141 -3.66 -19.74 -4.64
CA ILE A 141 -4.50 -20.86 -5.10
C ILE A 141 -4.32 -22.01 -4.12
N ALA A 142 -5.41 -22.49 -3.53
CA ALA A 142 -5.40 -23.76 -2.84
C ALA A 142 -5.84 -24.87 -3.80
N PHE A 143 -5.12 -25.97 -3.83
CA PHE A 143 -5.46 -27.08 -4.73
C PHE A 143 -5.43 -28.44 -4.03
N ALA A 144 -6.27 -29.30 -4.53
CA ALA A 144 -6.26 -30.74 -4.33
C ALA A 144 -6.63 -31.39 -5.68
N SER A 145 -7.75 -32.09 -5.80
CA SER A 145 -8.26 -32.56 -7.12
C SER A 145 -8.76 -31.38 -7.99
N VAL A 146 -9.14 -30.24 -7.41
CA VAL A 146 -9.61 -29.03 -8.12
C VAL A 146 -8.95 -27.81 -7.50
N PRO A 147 -8.41 -26.89 -8.33
CA PRO A 147 -7.83 -25.66 -7.82
C PRO A 147 -8.90 -24.61 -7.50
N HIS A 148 -8.73 -23.91 -6.37
CA HIS A 148 -9.57 -22.82 -5.92
C HIS A 148 -8.73 -21.56 -5.80
N VAL A 149 -9.03 -20.54 -6.61
CA VAL A 149 -8.40 -19.23 -6.50
C VAL A 149 -8.98 -18.53 -5.28
N LEU A 150 -8.19 -18.38 -4.25
CA LEU A 150 -8.58 -17.67 -3.01
C LEU A 150 -8.34 -16.17 -3.14
N SER A 151 -7.23 -15.81 -3.77
CA SER A 151 -6.90 -14.43 -4.09
C SER A 151 -6.15 -14.37 -5.43
N PRO A 152 -6.56 -13.56 -6.39
CA PRO A 152 -5.73 -13.24 -7.54
C PRO A 152 -4.49 -12.46 -7.09
N ILE A 153 -3.57 -12.16 -8.01
CA ILE A 153 -2.41 -11.33 -7.70
C ILE A 153 -2.87 -9.95 -7.22
N THR A 154 -2.47 -9.60 -6.00
CA THR A 154 -2.89 -8.35 -5.33
C THR A 154 -1.77 -7.78 -4.44
N GLU A 155 -1.83 -6.48 -4.20
CA GLU A 155 -1.03 -5.79 -3.19
C GLU A 155 -1.65 -5.92 -1.78
N ASP A 156 -2.95 -6.22 -1.72
CA ASP A 156 -3.67 -6.45 -0.46
C ASP A 156 -3.40 -7.85 0.09
N THR A 157 -2.25 -7.99 0.73
CA THR A 157 -1.84 -9.24 1.39
C THR A 157 -2.69 -9.56 2.63
N PHE A 158 -3.41 -8.57 3.17
CA PHE A 158 -4.29 -8.77 4.32
C PHE A 158 -5.49 -9.68 3.97
N THR A 159 -5.99 -9.57 2.74
CA THR A 159 -7.03 -10.47 2.23
C THR A 159 -6.56 -11.93 2.23
N ILE A 160 -5.32 -12.19 1.81
CA ILE A 160 -4.74 -13.54 1.82
C ILE A 160 -4.57 -14.03 3.27
N LEU A 161 -4.02 -13.17 4.14
CA LEU A 161 -3.78 -13.50 5.54
C LEU A 161 -5.07 -13.93 6.26
N ASN A 162 -6.18 -13.25 5.99
CA ASN A 162 -7.49 -13.56 6.58
C ASN A 162 -8.10 -14.85 6.01
N ALA A 163 -7.74 -15.26 4.81
CA ALA A 163 -8.24 -16.48 4.20
C ALA A 163 -7.50 -17.73 4.69
N LEU A 164 -6.23 -17.62 5.11
CA LEU A 164 -5.38 -18.76 5.51
C LEU A 164 -5.98 -19.62 6.63
N PRO A 165 -6.55 -19.08 7.73
CA PRO A 165 -7.09 -19.89 8.82
C PRO A 165 -8.27 -20.78 8.39
N ALA A 166 -9.01 -20.36 7.37
CA ALA A 166 -10.17 -21.11 6.85
C ALA A 166 -9.77 -22.29 5.96
N LEU A 167 -8.51 -22.35 5.51
CA LEU A 167 -8.03 -23.45 4.66
C LEU A 167 -7.93 -24.74 5.47
N SER A 168 -8.64 -25.75 5.00
CA SER A 168 -8.57 -27.12 5.54
C SER A 168 -8.65 -28.12 4.40
N THR A 169 -8.17 -29.33 4.64
CA THR A 169 -8.28 -30.42 3.66
C THR A 169 -9.75 -30.83 3.40
N ASP A 170 -10.66 -30.49 4.30
CA ASP A 170 -12.10 -30.75 4.15
C ASP A 170 -12.77 -29.86 3.11
N LEU A 171 -12.14 -28.73 2.71
CA LEU A 171 -12.60 -27.91 1.59
C LEU A 171 -12.54 -28.68 0.27
N ALA A 172 -11.60 -29.60 0.15
CA ALA A 172 -11.46 -30.48 -1.00
C ALA A 172 -12.47 -31.65 -0.92
N ARG A 173 -13.65 -31.43 -1.50
CA ARG A 173 -14.68 -32.52 -1.58
C ARG A 173 -14.19 -33.75 -2.31
N LEU A 174 -13.35 -33.58 -3.32
CA LEU A 174 -12.69 -34.63 -4.07
C LEU A 174 -11.23 -34.68 -3.60
N GLN A 175 -10.81 -35.82 -3.14
CA GLN A 175 -9.44 -36.05 -2.69
C GLN A 175 -8.52 -36.39 -3.88
N GLY A 176 -7.23 -36.20 -3.67
CA GLY A 176 -6.18 -36.33 -4.67
C GLY A 176 -5.46 -34.99 -4.87
N SER A 177 -4.28 -35.00 -5.45
CA SER A 177 -3.48 -33.83 -5.70
C SER A 177 -3.19 -33.70 -7.20
N ARG A 178 -3.92 -32.79 -7.88
CA ARG A 178 -3.81 -32.54 -9.32
C ARG A 178 -3.15 -31.20 -9.59
N LEU A 179 -1.84 -31.19 -9.58
CA LEU A 179 -1.03 -29.99 -9.77
C LEU A 179 -1.19 -29.39 -11.18
N HIS A 180 -1.40 -30.21 -12.24
CA HIS A 180 -1.56 -29.71 -13.61
C HIS A 180 -2.68 -28.69 -13.72
N GLN A 181 -3.83 -28.92 -13.05
CA GLN A 181 -4.96 -27.99 -13.08
C GLN A 181 -4.64 -26.68 -12.33
N ALA A 182 -3.86 -26.77 -11.25
CA ALA A 182 -3.40 -25.58 -10.53
C ALA A 182 -2.41 -24.76 -11.36
N LEU A 183 -1.51 -25.42 -12.09
CA LEU A 183 -0.58 -24.78 -13.03
C LEU A 183 -1.32 -24.12 -14.20
N ASP A 184 -2.38 -24.76 -14.75
CA ASP A 184 -3.24 -24.17 -15.76
C ASP A 184 -3.88 -22.87 -15.27
N ARG A 185 -4.36 -22.89 -14.05
CA ARG A 185 -4.97 -21.72 -13.44
C ARG A 185 -3.95 -20.63 -13.16
N ALA A 186 -2.75 -21.01 -12.75
CA ALA A 186 -1.62 -20.11 -12.55
C ALA A 186 -1.20 -19.43 -13.85
N GLU A 187 -1.08 -20.18 -14.95
CA GLU A 187 -0.78 -19.65 -16.28
C GLU A 187 -1.77 -18.55 -16.69
N VAL A 188 -3.07 -18.80 -16.52
CA VAL A 188 -4.12 -17.81 -16.85
C VAL A 188 -4.00 -16.54 -16.01
N LEU A 189 -3.72 -16.67 -14.69
CA LEU A 189 -3.61 -15.51 -13.80
C LEU A 189 -2.33 -14.69 -14.06
N LEU A 190 -1.21 -15.36 -14.30
CA LEU A 190 0.08 -14.73 -14.55
C LEU A 190 0.19 -14.22 -16.00
N GLY A 191 -0.46 -14.88 -16.96
CA GLY A 191 -0.50 -14.46 -18.36
C GLY A 191 -1.28 -13.17 -18.60
N GLY A 192 -2.14 -12.78 -17.67
CA GLY A 192 -2.85 -11.48 -17.72
C GLY A 192 -2.02 -10.30 -17.22
N LEU A 193 -0.79 -10.53 -16.75
CA LEU A 193 0.11 -9.49 -16.24
C LEU A 193 0.98 -8.91 -17.37
N PRO A 194 1.50 -7.68 -17.22
CA PRO A 194 2.41 -7.07 -18.19
C PRO A 194 3.65 -7.93 -18.45
N ASP A 195 4.13 -7.95 -19.69
CA ASP A 195 5.25 -8.81 -20.11
C ASP A 195 6.60 -8.44 -19.49
N ASP A 196 6.74 -7.21 -19.04
CA ASP A 196 7.93 -6.68 -18.35
C ASP A 196 7.94 -7.02 -16.84
N SER A 197 6.88 -7.67 -16.34
CA SER A 197 6.78 -8.06 -14.94
C SER A 197 7.45 -9.41 -14.64
N ALA A 198 8.11 -9.52 -13.48
CA ALA A 198 8.56 -10.80 -12.97
C ALA A 198 7.38 -11.68 -12.57
N ARG A 199 7.45 -12.94 -12.93
CA ARG A 199 6.38 -13.90 -12.67
C ARG A 199 7.01 -15.14 -12.04
N ALA A 200 6.58 -15.45 -10.83
CA ALA A 200 7.02 -16.66 -10.14
C ALA A 200 5.83 -17.40 -9.55
N ILE A 201 5.97 -18.70 -9.46
CA ILE A 201 5.06 -19.60 -8.76
C ILE A 201 5.82 -20.18 -7.57
N LEU A 202 5.19 -20.23 -6.40
CA LEU A 202 5.66 -20.97 -5.24
C LEU A 202 4.72 -22.15 -5.02
N LEU A 203 5.19 -23.35 -5.30
CA LEU A 203 4.49 -24.59 -4.97
C LEU A 203 4.84 -24.99 -3.54
N ILE A 204 3.82 -25.20 -2.71
CA ILE A 204 3.95 -25.73 -1.34
C ILE A 204 3.19 -27.05 -1.29
N SER A 205 3.91 -28.19 -1.21
CA SER A 205 3.34 -29.53 -1.26
C SER A 205 4.28 -30.56 -0.60
N ASP A 206 3.76 -31.75 -0.31
CA ASP A 206 4.56 -32.90 0.11
C ASP A 206 5.00 -33.81 -1.06
N GLY A 207 4.59 -33.47 -2.29
CA GLY A 207 4.93 -34.21 -3.49
C GLY A 207 4.13 -35.49 -3.68
N ASP A 208 3.05 -35.72 -2.91
CA ASP A 208 2.10 -36.83 -3.14
C ASP A 208 1.11 -36.44 -4.26
N LEU A 209 1.60 -36.47 -5.50
CA LEU A 209 0.87 -36.02 -6.69
C LEU A 209 0.31 -37.20 -7.48
N ASP A 210 -1.00 -37.16 -7.81
CA ASP A 210 -1.71 -38.18 -8.57
C ASP A 210 -1.55 -38.03 -10.10
N GLU A 211 -0.34 -37.70 -10.59
CA GLU A 211 -0.16 -37.36 -12.00
C GLU A 211 1.07 -37.96 -12.63
N PRO A 212 0.98 -38.37 -13.91
CA PRO A 212 2.05 -39.15 -14.52
C PRO A 212 3.27 -38.33 -14.95
N ASP A 213 3.10 -37.12 -15.50
CA ASP A 213 4.23 -36.32 -15.98
C ASP A 213 3.84 -34.82 -16.09
N LEU A 214 4.45 -34.00 -15.27
CA LEU A 214 4.26 -32.55 -15.22
C LEU A 214 5.34 -31.79 -15.99
N THR A 215 6.40 -32.45 -16.41
CA THR A 215 7.58 -31.86 -17.06
C THR A 215 7.22 -30.96 -18.24
N PRO A 216 6.41 -31.42 -19.24
CA PRO A 216 6.13 -30.58 -20.41
C PRO A 216 5.36 -29.30 -20.05
N ARG A 217 4.57 -29.37 -18.97
CA ARG A 217 3.80 -28.23 -18.50
C ARG A 217 4.67 -27.17 -17.86
N ILE A 218 5.58 -27.62 -17.02
CA ILE A 218 6.53 -26.75 -16.31
C ILE A 218 7.53 -26.14 -17.29
N GLU A 219 8.00 -26.92 -18.28
CA GLU A 219 8.85 -26.40 -19.36
C GLU A 219 8.17 -25.29 -20.15
N LYS A 220 6.86 -25.44 -20.43
CA LYS A 220 6.08 -24.38 -21.08
C LYS A 220 6.05 -23.10 -20.24
N LEU A 221 5.75 -23.20 -18.94
CA LEU A 221 5.74 -22.03 -18.03
C LEU A 221 7.12 -21.37 -17.95
N ALA A 222 8.18 -22.16 -17.86
CA ALA A 222 9.56 -21.66 -17.86
C ALA A 222 9.92 -20.94 -19.17
N ALA A 223 9.45 -21.46 -20.33
CA ALA A 223 9.61 -20.80 -21.63
C ALA A 223 8.87 -19.44 -21.71
N GLU A 224 7.76 -19.29 -21.00
CA GLU A 224 7.01 -18.03 -20.85
C GLU A 224 7.63 -17.08 -19.81
N GLY A 225 8.76 -17.47 -19.19
CA GLY A 225 9.48 -16.67 -18.20
C GLY A 225 8.90 -16.75 -16.78
N ILE A 226 8.04 -17.74 -16.51
CA ILE A 226 7.46 -18.02 -15.20
C ILE A 226 8.35 -19.02 -14.47
N LYS A 227 8.95 -18.61 -13.36
CA LYS A 227 9.80 -19.48 -12.52
C LYS A 227 8.97 -20.27 -11.52
N LEU A 228 9.35 -21.52 -11.27
CA LEU A 228 8.70 -22.40 -10.28
C LEU A 228 9.63 -22.63 -9.09
N GLN A 229 9.37 -21.97 -7.98
CA GLN A 229 9.97 -22.26 -6.68
C GLN A 229 9.17 -23.35 -5.99
N VAL A 230 9.82 -24.25 -5.26
CA VAL A 230 9.15 -25.37 -4.60
C VAL A 230 9.56 -25.45 -3.14
N LEU A 231 8.58 -25.43 -2.24
CA LEU A 231 8.75 -25.65 -0.81
C LEU A 231 8.13 -26.98 -0.41
N GLY A 232 8.96 -27.95 -0.12
CA GLY A 232 8.55 -29.29 0.35
C GLY A 232 8.18 -29.27 1.83
N ILE A 233 7.05 -29.86 2.19
CA ILE A 233 6.62 -29.98 3.59
C ILE A 233 6.39 -31.42 3.96
N GLY A 234 7.17 -31.94 4.89
CA GLY A 234 7.14 -33.28 5.36
C GLY A 234 8.52 -33.80 5.77
N THR A 235 8.59 -35.07 6.04
CA THR A 235 9.85 -35.76 6.35
C THR A 235 10.02 -36.99 5.44
N GLU A 236 11.26 -37.44 5.26
CA GLU A 236 11.55 -38.71 4.55
C GLU A 236 10.90 -39.93 5.24
N GLU A 237 10.83 -39.88 6.57
CA GLU A 237 10.20 -40.94 7.37
C GLU A 237 8.68 -41.01 7.19
N GLY A 238 8.10 -39.83 6.86
CA GLY A 238 6.69 -39.64 6.62
C GLY A 238 5.80 -39.78 7.86
N GLY A 239 4.56 -39.33 7.72
CA GLY A 239 3.52 -39.38 8.74
C GLY A 239 2.33 -40.26 8.35
N LEU A 240 1.55 -40.63 9.34
CA LEU A 240 0.29 -41.33 9.12
C LEU A 240 -0.79 -40.35 8.69
N VAL A 241 -1.61 -40.72 7.72
CA VAL A 241 -2.68 -39.87 7.20
C VAL A 241 -3.98 -40.15 7.96
N PRO A 242 -4.53 -39.14 8.69
CA PRO A 242 -5.74 -39.31 9.47
C PRO A 242 -6.98 -39.49 8.58
N ALA A 243 -7.91 -40.35 9.01
CA ALA A 243 -9.20 -40.56 8.38
C ALA A 243 -10.24 -39.55 8.88
N PRO A 244 -11.21 -39.08 8.06
CA PRO A 244 -12.23 -38.09 8.46
C PRO A 244 -13.12 -38.55 9.62
N GLN A 245 -13.27 -39.87 9.79
CA GLN A 245 -14.12 -40.47 10.84
C GLN A 245 -13.34 -40.86 12.11
N GLY A 246 -12.06 -40.44 12.18
CA GLY A 246 -11.13 -40.86 13.22
C GLY A 246 -10.32 -42.09 12.86
N GLY A 247 -9.14 -42.23 13.46
CA GLY A 247 -8.16 -43.28 13.10
C GLY A 247 -7.34 -42.89 11.85
N TRP A 248 -6.82 -43.89 11.16
CA TRP A 248 -5.90 -43.72 10.02
C TRP A 248 -6.52 -44.25 8.73
N ILE A 249 -6.14 -43.69 7.61
CA ILE A 249 -6.51 -44.24 6.31
C ILE A 249 -5.75 -45.55 6.14
N MET A 250 -6.48 -46.62 5.77
CA MET A 250 -5.93 -47.94 5.58
C MET A 250 -5.76 -48.23 4.08
N ASP A 251 -4.70 -48.97 3.75
CA ASP A 251 -4.51 -49.55 2.43
C ASP A 251 -5.46 -50.75 2.20
N ARG A 252 -5.40 -51.34 1.02
CA ARG A 252 -6.18 -52.54 0.69
C ARG A 252 -5.84 -53.77 1.54
N SER A 253 -4.69 -53.73 2.20
CA SER A 253 -4.18 -54.80 3.07
C SER A 253 -4.51 -54.58 4.54
N GLY A 254 -5.14 -53.44 4.88
CA GLY A 254 -5.51 -53.09 6.24
C GLY A 254 -4.36 -52.42 7.04
N ASN A 255 -3.29 -51.98 6.38
CA ASN A 255 -2.22 -51.26 7.03
C ASN A 255 -2.47 -49.73 6.93
N PRO A 256 -2.09 -48.93 7.95
CA PRO A 256 -2.19 -47.48 7.86
C PRO A 256 -1.33 -46.94 6.73
N ILE A 257 -1.91 -46.05 5.92
CA ILE A 257 -1.17 -45.37 4.85
C ILE A 257 -0.24 -44.36 5.48
N ARG A 258 1.04 -44.44 5.10
CA ARG A 258 2.08 -43.50 5.45
C ARG A 258 2.42 -42.68 4.20
N SER A 259 2.30 -41.33 4.30
CA SER A 259 2.74 -40.40 3.27
C SER A 259 4.12 -39.91 3.62
N THR A 260 5.06 -40.02 2.70
CA THR A 260 6.44 -39.51 2.82
C THR A 260 6.60 -38.24 1.98
N LEU A 261 7.54 -37.39 2.32
CA LEU A 261 7.94 -36.28 1.45
C LEU A 261 8.65 -36.85 0.21
N ASN A 262 8.18 -36.47 -0.98
CA ASN A 262 8.78 -36.91 -2.25
C ASN A 262 9.77 -35.82 -2.76
N GLU A 263 10.96 -35.78 -2.14
CA GLU A 263 11.97 -34.79 -2.45
C GLU A 263 12.47 -34.88 -3.89
N ASP A 264 12.74 -36.08 -4.39
CA ASP A 264 13.25 -36.29 -5.75
C ASP A 264 12.31 -35.68 -6.80
N LEU A 265 11.00 -35.90 -6.63
CA LEU A 265 9.98 -35.33 -7.52
C LEU A 265 9.97 -33.80 -7.44
N LEU A 266 9.90 -33.25 -6.22
CA LEU A 266 9.78 -31.82 -5.97
C LEU A 266 11.03 -31.05 -6.46
N GLU A 267 12.22 -31.58 -6.20
CA GLU A 267 13.47 -31.03 -6.71
C GLU A 267 13.52 -31.06 -8.25
N GLY A 268 13.06 -32.16 -8.85
CA GLY A 268 12.95 -32.31 -10.30
C GLY A 268 12.03 -31.23 -10.91
N LEU A 269 10.86 -30.98 -10.30
CA LEU A 269 9.91 -29.96 -10.74
C LEU A 269 10.52 -28.55 -10.63
N ALA A 270 11.18 -28.24 -9.51
CA ALA A 270 11.84 -26.95 -9.31
C ALA A 270 12.92 -26.70 -10.36
N ARG A 271 13.78 -27.70 -10.59
CA ARG A 271 14.86 -27.63 -11.59
C ARG A 271 14.31 -27.41 -13.01
N THR A 272 13.26 -28.13 -13.39
CA THR A 272 12.58 -27.96 -14.68
C THR A 272 11.98 -26.56 -14.81
N GLY A 273 11.41 -26.03 -13.72
CA GLY A 273 10.82 -24.70 -13.65
C GLY A 273 11.82 -23.54 -13.46
N GLN A 274 13.14 -23.80 -13.60
CA GLN A 274 14.21 -22.79 -13.43
C GLN A 274 14.18 -22.10 -12.05
N GLY A 275 13.68 -22.79 -11.03
CA GLY A 275 13.63 -22.34 -9.65
C GLY A 275 14.45 -23.22 -8.73
N GLU A 276 14.21 -23.07 -7.43
CA GLU A 276 14.91 -23.78 -6.37
C GLU A 276 13.92 -24.62 -5.56
N TYR A 277 14.40 -25.76 -5.08
CA TYR A 277 13.69 -26.60 -4.12
C TYR A 277 14.24 -26.35 -2.72
N ARG A 278 13.34 -26.29 -1.73
CA ARG A 278 13.67 -26.19 -0.32
C ARG A 278 12.72 -27.04 0.50
N VAL A 279 13.20 -27.49 1.65
CA VAL A 279 12.36 -28.14 2.67
C VAL A 279 12.01 -27.08 3.70
N ALA A 280 10.74 -26.98 4.06
CA ALA A 280 10.27 -26.03 5.07
C ALA A 280 10.99 -26.28 6.40
N SER A 281 11.70 -25.27 6.87
CA SER A 281 12.42 -25.27 8.12
C SER A 281 11.73 -24.36 9.15
N TYR A 282 12.08 -24.50 10.44
CA TYR A 282 11.58 -23.59 11.47
C TYR A 282 12.35 -22.26 11.52
N GLN A 283 13.21 -22.01 10.53
CA GLN A 283 14.02 -20.80 10.44
C GLN A 283 13.45 -19.90 9.34
N ASP A 284 13.46 -18.58 9.56
CA ASP A 284 12.90 -17.58 8.63
C ASP A 284 13.74 -17.37 7.35
N ASP A 285 14.84 -18.11 7.18
CA ASP A 285 15.72 -17.96 6.04
C ASP A 285 15.06 -18.39 4.73
N ASP A 286 14.22 -19.43 4.77
CA ASP A 286 13.51 -19.95 3.59
C ASP A 286 12.61 -18.89 2.95
N THR A 287 11.86 -18.17 3.77
CA THR A 287 10.93 -17.11 3.35
C THR A 287 11.67 -15.97 2.66
N ARG A 288 12.81 -15.53 3.22
CA ARG A 288 13.60 -14.44 2.64
C ARG A 288 14.13 -14.80 1.28
N GLU A 289 14.70 -15.98 1.14
CA GLU A 289 15.31 -16.44 -0.11
C GLU A 289 14.24 -16.68 -1.21
N ILE A 290 13.04 -17.14 -0.84
CA ILE A 290 11.91 -17.24 -1.78
C ILE A 290 11.50 -15.84 -2.29
N LEU A 291 11.39 -14.85 -1.41
CA LEU A 291 11.07 -13.48 -1.79
C LEU A 291 12.17 -12.86 -2.67
N GLU A 292 13.44 -13.08 -2.32
CA GLU A 292 14.59 -12.63 -3.13
C GLU A 292 14.56 -13.29 -4.52
N ALA A 293 14.30 -14.59 -4.61
CA ALA A 293 14.20 -15.31 -5.87
C ALA A 293 13.02 -14.83 -6.73
N ALA A 294 11.92 -14.37 -6.10
CA ALA A 294 10.78 -13.77 -6.80
C ALA A 294 11.06 -12.33 -7.25
N THR A 295 12.01 -11.63 -6.62
CA THR A 295 12.39 -10.25 -6.97
C THR A 295 13.52 -10.18 -8.00
N VAL A 296 14.31 -11.25 -8.20
CA VAL A 296 15.37 -11.30 -9.20
C VAL A 296 14.78 -11.29 -10.60
N THR A 297 14.58 -10.12 -11.13
CA THR A 297 13.99 -9.91 -12.45
C THR A 297 14.96 -9.30 -13.41
N ARG A 298 14.70 -9.59 -14.69
CA ARG A 298 15.36 -9.07 -15.89
C ARG A 298 15.23 -7.55 -16.10
N LEU A 299 15.07 -6.73 -15.07
CA LEU A 299 15.12 -5.29 -15.25
C LEU A 299 16.56 -4.87 -15.47
N PRO A 300 16.87 -4.06 -16.50
CA PRO A 300 18.15 -3.41 -16.63
C PRO A 300 18.44 -2.65 -15.32
N PRO A 301 19.70 -2.61 -14.86
CA PRO A 301 20.06 -1.93 -13.62
C PRO A 301 19.67 -0.43 -13.57
N GLU A 302 19.24 0.14 -14.68
CA GLU A 302 18.78 1.53 -14.79
C GLU A 302 17.30 1.75 -14.39
N ALA A 303 16.46 0.71 -14.35
CA ALA A 303 15.06 0.82 -13.98
C ALA A 303 14.81 0.58 -12.47
N GLY A 304 15.82 0.12 -11.74
CA GLY A 304 15.68 -0.44 -10.39
C GLY A 304 15.63 0.53 -9.22
N ASP A 305 15.75 1.83 -9.43
CA ASP A 305 15.78 2.82 -8.32
C ASP A 305 14.91 4.06 -8.58
N GLU A 306 13.80 3.90 -9.30
CA GLU A 306 12.78 4.95 -9.35
C GLU A 306 12.08 5.06 -7.99
N ARG A 307 12.80 5.67 -7.06
CA ARG A 307 12.20 6.21 -5.84
C ARG A 307 11.29 7.34 -6.25
N THR A 308 10.00 7.12 -6.25
CA THR A 308 9.08 8.23 -6.41
C THR A 308 9.11 9.05 -5.14
N ARG A 309 9.63 10.26 -5.29
CA ARG A 309 9.64 11.25 -4.22
C ARG A 309 8.25 11.83 -4.10
N ILE A 310 7.55 11.47 -3.05
CA ILE A 310 6.30 12.12 -2.69
C ILE A 310 6.65 13.33 -1.85
N TRP A 311 6.36 14.52 -2.39
CA TRP A 311 6.59 15.76 -1.68
C TRP A 311 5.53 15.94 -0.60
N ASN A 312 5.98 16.20 0.64
CA ASN A 312 5.09 16.51 1.73
C ASN A 312 4.56 17.95 1.60
N GLU A 313 3.25 18.07 1.47
CA GLU A 313 2.59 19.37 1.44
C GLU A 313 2.52 19.97 2.84
N ARG A 314 3.12 21.14 3.01
CA ARG A 314 3.19 21.86 4.30
C ARG A 314 2.22 23.04 4.37
N TYR A 315 1.10 22.99 3.64
CA TYR A 315 0.08 24.05 3.63
C TYR A 315 -0.51 24.38 5.01
N TYR A 316 -0.48 23.43 5.94
CA TYR A 316 -0.96 23.65 7.30
C TYR A 316 -0.15 24.69 8.07
N VAL A 317 1.12 24.92 7.74
CA VAL A 317 1.98 25.91 8.42
C VAL A 317 1.43 27.33 8.23
N PRO A 318 1.25 27.84 6.99
CA PRO A 318 0.63 29.15 6.80
C PRO A 318 -0.82 29.22 7.29
N VAL A 319 -1.59 28.11 7.27
CA VAL A 319 -2.95 28.04 7.82
C VAL A 319 -2.95 28.22 9.34
N LEU A 320 -2.00 27.62 10.07
CA LEU A 320 -1.85 27.82 11.51
C LEU A 320 -1.52 29.28 11.86
N PHE A 321 -0.63 29.92 11.10
CA PHE A 321 -0.34 31.35 11.28
C PHE A 321 -1.57 32.22 11.00
N LEU A 322 -2.34 31.90 9.97
CA LEU A 322 -3.59 32.58 9.65
C LEU A 322 -4.61 32.43 10.79
N ALA A 323 -4.78 31.23 11.31
CA ALA A 323 -5.66 30.97 12.45
C ALA A 323 -5.23 31.75 13.70
N ALA A 324 -3.93 31.77 14.01
CA ALA A 324 -3.39 32.49 15.14
C ALA A 324 -3.64 34.01 15.03
N LEU A 325 -3.56 34.59 13.82
CA LEU A 325 -3.86 36.00 13.57
C LEU A 325 -5.36 36.33 13.66
N LEU A 326 -6.24 35.35 13.39
CA LEU A 326 -7.70 35.53 13.47
C LEU A 326 -8.23 35.36 14.90
N LEU A 327 -7.64 34.50 15.73
CA LEU A 327 -8.09 34.20 17.10
C LEU A 327 -8.35 35.44 17.97
N PRO A 328 -7.52 36.51 17.98
CA PRO A 328 -7.78 37.69 18.78
C PRO A 328 -9.06 38.45 18.40
N GLN A 329 -9.57 38.26 17.17
CA GLN A 329 -10.80 38.94 16.70
C GLN A 329 -12.06 38.32 17.31
N PHE A 330 -11.99 37.03 17.71
CA PHE A 330 -13.08 36.34 18.38
C PHE A 330 -13.08 36.49 19.90
N ARG A 331 -12.03 37.08 20.48
CA ARG A 331 -12.10 37.49 21.91
C ARG A 331 -13.10 38.61 22.01
N GLY A 332 -14.30 38.29 22.43
CA GLY A 332 -15.38 39.25 22.66
C GLY A 332 -14.88 40.39 23.54
N ARG A 333 -15.08 41.62 23.08
CA ARG A 333 -14.97 42.82 23.93
C ARG A 333 -15.96 42.63 25.08
N ALA A 334 -15.46 42.21 26.24
CA ALA A 334 -16.23 42.29 27.47
C ALA A 334 -16.70 43.74 27.60
N ARG A 335 -18.00 43.98 27.45
CA ARG A 335 -18.62 45.27 27.74
C ARG A 335 -18.36 45.57 29.23
N PRO A 336 -17.69 46.69 29.55
CA PRO A 336 -17.60 47.10 30.95
C PRO A 336 -19.02 47.31 31.43
N GLY A 337 -19.42 46.53 32.44
CA GLY A 337 -20.75 46.60 33.06
C GLY A 337 -20.97 48.02 33.54
N ARG A 338 -22.11 48.62 33.15
CA ARG A 338 -22.67 49.83 33.78
C ARG A 338 -22.92 49.45 35.24
N ARG A 339 -22.13 50.02 36.16
CA ARG A 339 -22.52 50.10 37.57
C ARG A 339 -23.60 51.20 37.63
N THR A 340 -24.79 50.81 38.01
CA THR A 340 -25.88 51.67 38.53
C THR A 340 -25.56 52.07 39.94
#